data_35fd9e0971f75028339aa3875af5fa8a
#
_entry.id   35fd9e0971f75028339aa3875af5fa8a
#
_cell.length_a   1.000
_cell.length_b   1.000
_cell.length_c   1.000
_cell.angle_alpha   90.00
_cell.angle_beta   90.00
_cell.angle_gamma   90.00
#
_symmetry.space_group_name_H-M   'P 1'
#
loop_
_entity.id
_entity.type
_entity.pdbx_description
1 polymer ?
#
loop_
_entity_poly.entity_id
_entity_poly.type
_entity_poly.pdbx_seq_one_letter_code
_entity_poly.pdbx_strand_id
1 'polypeptide(L)'
;MSEERKHIRVYKQRELRFIEPGYKAAVKPIYDDIQTTFDSLDGVACKKGCAHCCKLYVEALPPEVAIMVDRVRNNFPAPLRQSILDRLKRNSVEEELRDKADYRQANLSCAFLDEEKGECMVYDVRPLTCRSFGSKNVSVCDLSQEDDGKTTFRTVPQSLLMLTATSGLFWTGMHGAALSYWMGLPVSVVVSEDMLRTVVTMRESLDKAQRTGVPATLGVVEG
;
A
#
# COMPACT_ATOMS: atom_id res chain seq x y z
N MET A 1 -6.17 22.81 18.96
CA MET A 1 -5.82 21.76 17.97
C MET A 1 -4.32 21.53 18.15
N SER A 2 -3.93 20.40 18.75
CA SER A 2 -2.53 20.04 18.90
C SER A 2 -1.98 19.67 17.52
N GLU A 3 -0.96 20.37 17.04
CA GLU A 3 -0.19 19.91 15.88
C GLU A 3 0.31 18.51 16.19
N GLU A 4 -0.23 17.49 15.50
CA GLU A 4 0.30 16.15 15.52
C GLU A 4 1.77 16.21 15.15
N ARG A 5 2.64 15.81 16.06
CA ARG A 5 4.07 15.76 15.78
C ARG A 5 4.30 14.68 14.73
N LYS A 6 4.61 15.11 13.52
CA LYS A 6 4.96 14.22 12.42
C LYS A 6 6.46 13.93 12.48
N HIS A 7 6.81 12.66 12.50
CA HIS A 7 8.19 12.23 12.37
C HIS A 7 8.46 11.91 10.89
N ILE A 8 9.55 12.45 10.34
CA ILE A 8 9.95 12.18 8.96
C ILE A 8 11.14 11.23 8.98
N ARG A 9 10.98 10.07 8.35
CA ARG A 9 12.08 9.16 8.04
C ARG A 9 12.44 9.28 6.57
N VAL A 10 13.72 9.40 6.27
CA VAL A 10 14.21 9.54 4.91
C VAL A 10 15.00 8.29 4.54
N TYR A 11 14.61 7.63 3.45
CA TYR A 11 15.33 6.51 2.87
C TYR A 11 16.10 6.98 1.63
N LYS A 12 17.39 6.71 1.58
CA LYS A 12 18.17 6.89 0.35
C LYS A 12 17.89 5.73 -0.60
N GLN A 13 17.94 5.97 -1.90
CA GLN A 13 17.74 4.95 -2.92
C GLN A 13 18.65 3.72 -2.72
N ARG A 14 19.90 3.95 -2.28
CA ARG A 14 20.86 2.90 -1.97
C ARG A 14 20.35 1.98 -0.85
N GLU A 15 19.77 2.54 0.20
CA GLU A 15 19.23 1.79 1.34
C GLU A 15 18.03 0.93 0.91
N LEU A 16 17.13 1.48 0.08
CA LEU A 16 16.01 0.71 -0.46
C LEU A 16 16.46 -0.48 -1.31
N ARG A 17 17.51 -0.31 -2.13
CA ARG A 17 18.05 -1.41 -2.93
C ARG A 17 18.68 -2.53 -2.08
N PHE A 18 19.25 -2.23 -0.92
CA PHE A 18 19.77 -3.24 -0.01
C PHE A 18 18.66 -3.97 0.76
N ILE A 19 17.59 -3.29 1.06
CA ILE A 19 16.44 -3.88 1.76
C ILE A 19 15.65 -4.81 0.84
N GLU A 20 15.59 -4.51 -0.46
CA GLU A 20 14.73 -5.19 -1.43
C GLU A 20 14.90 -6.73 -1.47
N PRO A 21 16.11 -7.32 -1.59
CA PRO A 21 16.24 -8.78 -1.69
C PRO A 21 15.74 -9.53 -0.46
N GLY A 22 16.06 -9.03 0.73
CA GLY A 22 15.57 -9.60 1.99
C GLY A 22 14.07 -9.38 2.18
N TYR A 23 13.59 -8.22 1.78
CA TYR A 23 12.18 -7.87 1.82
C TYR A 23 11.35 -8.76 0.88
N LYS A 24 11.78 -9.00 -0.35
CA LYS A 24 11.08 -9.93 -1.28
C LYS A 24 10.93 -11.32 -0.68
N ALA A 25 11.98 -11.84 -0.06
CA ALA A 25 11.93 -13.15 0.59
C ALA A 25 10.97 -13.18 1.77
N ALA A 26 10.92 -12.10 2.57
CA ALA A 26 10.03 -12.00 3.73
C ALA A 26 8.57 -11.73 3.35
N VAL A 27 8.33 -10.95 2.30
CA VAL A 27 6.99 -10.51 1.90
C VAL A 27 6.28 -11.52 1.00
N LYS A 28 7.03 -12.32 0.23
CA LYS A 28 6.41 -13.31 -0.66
C LYS A 28 5.44 -14.27 0.05
N PRO A 29 5.78 -14.89 1.20
CA PRO A 29 4.83 -15.72 1.93
C PRO A 29 3.57 -14.96 2.38
N ILE A 30 3.72 -13.67 2.73
CA ILE A 30 2.59 -12.81 3.12
C ILE A 30 1.68 -12.54 1.91
N TYR A 31 2.26 -12.31 0.74
CA TYR A 31 1.52 -12.15 -0.51
C TYR A 31 0.73 -13.41 -0.86
N ASP A 32 1.36 -14.58 -0.72
CA ASP A 32 0.74 -15.86 -1.01
C ASP A 32 -0.41 -16.15 -0.01
N ASP A 33 -0.23 -15.82 1.27
CA ASP A 33 -1.25 -15.98 2.32
C ASP A 33 -2.47 -15.07 2.08
N ILE A 34 -2.24 -13.79 1.76
CA ILE A 34 -3.33 -12.87 1.40
C ILE A 34 -4.08 -13.38 0.16
N GLN A 35 -3.37 -13.84 -0.86
CA GLN A 35 -4.01 -14.34 -2.08
C GLN A 35 -4.84 -15.60 -1.78
N THR A 36 -4.29 -16.54 -1.02
CA THR A 36 -5.00 -17.74 -0.59
C THR A 36 -6.25 -17.40 0.21
N THR A 37 -6.13 -16.44 1.14
CA THR A 37 -7.28 -15.96 1.91
C THR A 37 -8.33 -15.34 1.01
N PHE A 38 -7.92 -14.48 0.06
CA PHE A 38 -8.82 -13.88 -0.92
C PHE A 38 -9.57 -14.91 -1.75
N ASP A 39 -8.85 -15.91 -2.26
CA ASP A 39 -9.40 -16.96 -3.11
C ASP A 39 -10.38 -17.89 -2.34
N SER A 40 -10.27 -17.94 -1.01
CA SER A 40 -11.17 -18.70 -0.14
C SER A 40 -12.45 -17.96 0.26
N LEU A 41 -12.54 -16.64 0.00
CA LEU A 41 -13.70 -15.84 0.40
C LEU A 41 -14.84 -15.97 -0.60
N ASP A 42 -16.02 -16.36 -0.10
CA ASP A 42 -17.22 -16.39 -0.90
C ASP A 42 -17.78 -14.99 -1.21
N GLY A 43 -18.30 -14.83 -2.42
CA GLY A 43 -18.99 -13.63 -2.85
C GLY A 43 -18.09 -12.42 -3.10
N VAL A 44 -16.78 -12.59 -3.22
CA VAL A 44 -15.88 -11.50 -3.62
C VAL A 44 -16.16 -11.08 -5.05
N ALA A 45 -16.51 -9.80 -5.22
CA ALA A 45 -16.86 -9.22 -6.52
C ALA A 45 -15.62 -8.74 -7.32
N CYS A 46 -14.44 -8.67 -6.66
CA CYS A 46 -13.20 -8.26 -7.29
C CYS A 46 -12.74 -9.28 -8.33
N LYS A 47 -12.43 -8.81 -9.53
CA LYS A 47 -11.97 -9.66 -10.64
C LYS A 47 -10.96 -8.90 -11.51
N LYS A 48 -10.25 -9.62 -12.35
CA LYS A 48 -9.40 -9.03 -13.39
C LYS A 48 -10.23 -8.07 -14.26
N GLY A 49 -9.69 -6.88 -14.54
CA GLY A 49 -10.40 -5.81 -15.23
C GLY A 49 -11.24 -4.90 -14.32
N CYS A 50 -11.26 -5.14 -13.00
CA CYS A 50 -11.88 -4.24 -12.04
C CYS A 50 -10.85 -3.22 -11.56
N ALA A 51 -11.05 -1.94 -11.93
CA ALA A 51 -10.09 -0.85 -11.67
C ALA A 51 -10.59 0.21 -10.66
N HIS A 52 -11.74 0.01 -10.00
CA HIS A 52 -12.31 1.02 -9.11
C HIS A 52 -11.35 1.41 -7.96
N CYS A 53 -10.72 0.44 -7.31
CA CYS A 53 -9.75 0.71 -6.24
C CYS A 53 -8.46 1.40 -6.73
N CYS A 54 -8.18 1.40 -8.05
CA CYS A 54 -7.04 2.11 -8.62
C CYS A 54 -7.21 3.64 -8.65
N LYS A 55 -8.31 4.16 -8.14
CA LYS A 55 -8.58 5.60 -7.96
C LYS A 55 -8.52 6.04 -6.49
N LEU A 56 -8.20 5.11 -5.60
CA LEU A 56 -8.07 5.38 -4.17
C LEU A 56 -6.64 5.83 -3.83
N TYR A 57 -6.52 6.61 -2.75
CA TYR A 57 -5.23 6.89 -2.16
C TYR A 57 -4.61 5.58 -1.64
N VAL A 58 -3.41 5.27 -2.10
CA VAL A 58 -2.70 4.05 -1.72
C VAL A 58 -1.43 4.40 -0.96
N GLU A 59 -1.31 3.82 0.21
CA GLU A 59 -0.05 3.79 0.96
C GLU A 59 0.68 2.48 0.69
N ALA A 60 1.99 2.56 0.59
CA ALA A 60 2.86 1.42 0.41
C ALA A 60 4.09 1.53 1.29
N LEU A 61 4.73 0.42 1.57
CA LEU A 61 6.05 0.43 2.21
C LEU A 61 7.11 0.86 1.20
N PRO A 62 8.13 1.65 1.61
CA PRO A 62 9.16 2.12 0.69
C PRO A 62 9.84 1.02 -0.15
N PRO A 63 10.13 -0.18 0.38
CA PRO A 63 10.66 -1.28 -0.43
C PRO A 63 9.68 -1.80 -1.50
N GLU A 64 8.37 -1.80 -1.24
CA GLU A 64 7.35 -2.19 -2.23
C GLU A 64 7.36 -1.23 -3.41
N VAL A 65 7.45 0.06 -3.11
CA VAL A 65 7.55 1.12 -4.12
C VAL A 65 8.80 0.93 -4.99
N ALA A 66 9.95 0.64 -4.35
CA ALA A 66 11.19 0.37 -5.08
C ALA A 66 11.05 -0.82 -6.03
N ILE A 67 10.44 -1.92 -5.57
CA ILE A 67 10.20 -3.12 -6.38
C ILE A 67 9.29 -2.81 -7.58
N MET A 68 8.21 -2.04 -7.37
CA MET A 68 7.30 -1.65 -8.45
C MET A 68 8.00 -0.79 -9.50
N VAL A 69 8.77 0.20 -9.07
CA VAL A 69 9.50 1.09 -9.99
C VAL A 69 10.58 0.33 -10.74
N ASP A 70 11.33 -0.53 -10.08
CA ASP A 70 12.35 -1.36 -10.75
C ASP A 70 11.71 -2.33 -11.75
N ARG A 71 10.54 -2.89 -11.45
CA ARG A 71 9.75 -3.70 -12.40
C ARG A 71 9.42 -2.93 -13.68
N VAL A 72 8.95 -1.68 -13.53
CA VAL A 72 8.62 -0.80 -14.67
C VAL A 72 9.88 -0.44 -15.45
N ARG A 73 10.94 -0.02 -14.78
CA ARG A 73 12.18 0.43 -15.42
C ARG A 73 12.87 -0.66 -16.23
N ASN A 74 12.83 -1.90 -15.73
CA ASN A 74 13.57 -3.01 -16.33
C ASN A 74 12.77 -3.78 -17.38
N ASN A 75 11.42 -3.77 -17.31
CA ASN A 75 10.59 -4.66 -18.12
C ASN A 75 9.67 -3.95 -19.12
N PHE A 76 9.49 -2.63 -19.02
CA PHE A 76 8.55 -1.91 -19.87
C PHE A 76 9.28 -1.12 -20.98
N PRO A 77 8.68 -0.98 -22.16
CA PRO A 77 9.24 -0.17 -23.25
C PRO A 77 9.28 1.30 -22.88
N ALA A 78 10.22 2.05 -23.46
CA ALA A 78 10.46 3.45 -23.14
C ALA A 78 9.22 4.36 -23.22
N PRO A 79 8.33 4.26 -24.23
CA PRO A 79 7.14 5.11 -24.28
C PRO A 79 6.18 4.87 -23.10
N LEU A 80 5.98 3.59 -22.71
CA LEU A 80 5.14 3.24 -21.58
C LEU A 80 5.74 3.73 -20.26
N ARG A 81 7.07 3.58 -20.09
CA ARG A 81 7.77 4.12 -18.92
C ARG A 81 7.58 5.63 -18.79
N GLN A 82 7.67 6.36 -19.91
CA GLN A 82 7.47 7.81 -19.91
C GLN A 82 6.03 8.16 -19.51
N SER A 83 5.05 7.49 -20.07
CA SER A 83 3.63 7.69 -19.71
C SER A 83 3.37 7.43 -18.21
N ILE A 84 3.95 6.37 -17.64
CA ILE A 84 3.86 6.11 -16.20
C ILE A 84 4.52 7.22 -15.40
N LEU A 85 5.71 7.68 -15.80
CA LEU A 85 6.42 8.76 -15.11
C LEU A 85 5.62 10.07 -15.10
N ASP A 86 4.97 10.41 -16.20
CA ASP A 86 4.14 11.62 -16.27
C ASP A 86 2.88 11.51 -15.41
N ARG A 87 2.30 10.31 -15.31
CA ARG A 87 1.21 10.06 -14.37
C ARG A 87 1.68 10.12 -12.90
N LEU A 88 2.87 9.59 -12.60
CA LEU A 88 3.46 9.69 -11.26
C LEU A 88 3.67 11.14 -10.85
N LYS A 89 4.20 12.00 -11.74
CA LYS A 89 4.38 13.43 -11.48
C LYS A 89 3.06 14.13 -11.16
N ARG A 90 2.02 13.88 -11.96
CA ARG A 90 0.70 14.45 -11.72
C ARG A 90 0.10 13.96 -10.40
N ASN A 91 0.10 12.66 -10.18
CA ASN A 91 -0.55 12.07 -9.01
C ASN A 91 0.20 12.41 -7.71
N SER A 92 1.53 12.57 -7.74
CA SER A 92 2.29 12.97 -6.55
C SER A 92 1.97 14.38 -6.08
N VAL A 93 1.68 15.29 -7.00
CA VAL A 93 1.22 16.65 -6.65
C VAL A 93 -0.13 16.61 -5.94
N GLU A 94 -1.05 15.78 -6.43
CA GLU A 94 -2.37 15.62 -5.81
C GLU A 94 -2.28 14.93 -4.44
N GLU A 95 -1.37 13.97 -4.27
CA GLU A 95 -1.09 13.36 -2.96
C GLU A 95 -0.53 14.36 -1.93
N GLU A 96 0.23 15.35 -2.39
CA GLU A 96 0.84 16.36 -1.54
C GLU A 96 -0.14 17.48 -1.16
N LEU A 97 -1.04 17.83 -2.10
CA LEU A 97 -1.99 18.93 -1.92
C LEU A 97 -3.28 18.52 -1.19
N ARG A 98 -3.64 17.24 -1.17
CA ARG A 98 -4.89 16.74 -0.63
C ARG A 98 -4.66 15.80 0.55
N ASP A 99 -5.60 15.78 1.47
CA ASP A 99 -5.67 14.68 2.44
C ASP A 99 -6.22 13.40 1.78
N LYS A 100 -6.20 12.29 2.51
CA LYS A 100 -6.61 10.98 1.98
C LYS A 100 -8.08 10.92 1.58
N ALA A 101 -8.93 11.66 2.27
CA ALA A 101 -10.37 11.70 1.97
C ALA A 101 -10.64 12.49 0.71
N ASP A 102 -9.98 13.66 0.58
CA ASP A 102 -10.13 14.54 -0.57
C ASP A 102 -9.46 13.98 -1.84
N TYR A 103 -8.41 13.15 -1.71
CA TYR A 103 -7.76 12.51 -2.85
C TYR A 103 -8.73 11.66 -3.67
N ARG A 104 -9.68 11.00 -3.01
CA ARG A 104 -10.74 10.23 -3.67
C ARG A 104 -11.55 11.10 -4.65
N GLN A 105 -11.80 12.36 -4.32
CA GLN A 105 -12.55 13.29 -5.16
C GLN A 105 -11.78 13.73 -6.41
N ALA A 106 -10.45 13.65 -6.38
CA ALA A 106 -9.62 13.94 -7.55
C ALA A 106 -9.85 12.93 -8.70
N ASN A 107 -10.41 11.75 -8.40
CA ASN A 107 -10.74 10.69 -9.36
C ASN A 107 -9.59 10.34 -10.30
N LEU A 108 -8.37 10.37 -9.79
CA LEU A 108 -7.16 10.10 -10.58
C LEU A 108 -6.87 8.62 -10.63
N SER A 109 -6.64 8.11 -11.82
CA SER A 109 -6.19 6.74 -12.02
C SER A 109 -4.78 6.54 -11.50
N CYS A 110 -4.54 5.40 -10.85
CA CYS A 110 -3.21 4.99 -10.43
C CYS A 110 -2.23 5.03 -11.60
N ALA A 111 -1.01 5.50 -11.37
CA ALA A 111 0.02 5.59 -12.40
C ALA A 111 0.36 4.25 -13.06
N PHE A 112 0.11 3.15 -12.37
CA PHE A 112 0.37 1.78 -12.83
C PHE A 112 -0.87 1.07 -13.39
N LEU A 113 -1.96 1.79 -13.66
CA LEU A 113 -3.16 1.25 -14.30
C LEU A 113 -3.02 1.30 -15.83
N ASP A 114 -3.27 0.16 -16.49
CA ASP A 114 -3.61 0.12 -17.91
C ASP A 114 -5.10 0.45 -18.03
N GLU A 115 -5.40 1.69 -18.43
CA GLU A 115 -6.79 2.19 -18.46
C GLU A 115 -7.62 1.54 -19.57
N GLU A 116 -7.00 1.07 -20.66
CA GLU A 116 -7.70 0.41 -21.76
C GLU A 116 -8.18 -0.98 -21.32
N LYS A 117 -7.35 -1.70 -20.56
CA LYS A 117 -7.68 -3.05 -20.09
C LYS A 117 -8.31 -3.09 -18.72
N GLY A 118 -8.24 -2.00 -17.95
CA GLY A 118 -8.65 -1.96 -16.55
C GLY A 118 -7.75 -2.83 -15.66
N GLU A 119 -6.48 -3.03 -16.01
CA GLU A 119 -5.58 -3.96 -15.35
C GLU A 119 -4.37 -3.27 -14.72
N CYS A 120 -3.95 -3.76 -13.55
CA CYS A 120 -2.71 -3.30 -12.94
C CYS A 120 -1.50 -3.84 -13.70
N MET A 121 -0.68 -2.96 -14.27
CA MET A 121 0.53 -3.33 -15.03
C MET A 121 1.63 -3.96 -14.16
N VAL A 122 1.57 -3.75 -12.85
CA VAL A 122 2.51 -4.28 -11.85
C VAL A 122 1.81 -5.23 -10.87
N TYR A 123 0.82 -5.99 -11.36
CA TYR A 123 -0.05 -6.82 -10.54
C TYR A 123 0.72 -7.82 -9.66
N ASP A 124 1.77 -8.41 -10.19
CA ASP A 124 2.64 -9.36 -9.50
C ASP A 124 3.43 -8.75 -8.34
N VAL A 125 3.72 -7.45 -8.40
CA VAL A 125 4.47 -6.70 -7.39
C VAL A 125 3.66 -5.55 -6.77
N ARG A 126 2.32 -5.59 -6.90
CA ARG A 126 1.45 -4.56 -6.31
C ARG A 126 1.56 -4.55 -4.79
N PRO A 127 1.41 -3.38 -4.13
CA PRO A 127 1.54 -3.25 -2.68
C PRO A 127 0.57 -4.13 -1.91
N LEU A 128 0.93 -4.48 -0.68
CA LEU A 128 0.09 -5.22 0.25
C LEU A 128 -1.25 -4.53 0.47
N THR A 129 -1.28 -3.21 0.51
CA THR A 129 -2.51 -2.41 0.61
C THR A 129 -3.47 -2.71 -0.55
N CYS A 130 -2.96 -2.83 -1.79
CA CYS A 130 -3.77 -3.20 -2.94
C CYS A 130 -4.19 -4.67 -2.93
N ARG A 131 -3.34 -5.57 -2.41
CA ARG A 131 -3.63 -7.00 -2.34
C ARG A 131 -4.68 -7.35 -1.31
N SER A 132 -4.66 -6.64 -0.18
CA SER A 132 -5.55 -6.90 0.95
C SER A 132 -6.95 -6.30 0.78
N PHE A 133 -7.13 -5.35 -0.13
CA PHE A 133 -8.41 -4.68 -0.33
C PHE A 133 -9.34 -5.48 -1.24
N GLY A 134 -10.58 -5.65 -0.82
CA GLY A 134 -11.61 -6.30 -1.60
C GLY A 134 -13.01 -5.78 -1.29
N SER A 135 -13.98 -6.16 -2.15
CA SER A 135 -15.39 -5.84 -1.95
C SER A 135 -16.25 -7.02 -2.39
N LYS A 136 -17.37 -7.21 -1.71
CA LYS A 136 -18.44 -8.13 -2.10
C LYS A 136 -19.44 -7.48 -3.05
N ASN A 137 -19.37 -6.16 -3.24
CA ASN A 137 -20.26 -5.43 -4.13
C ASN A 137 -19.47 -4.37 -4.92
N VAL A 138 -19.37 -4.53 -6.25
CA VAL A 138 -18.64 -3.60 -7.12
C VAL A 138 -19.23 -2.20 -7.11
N SER A 139 -20.55 -2.05 -6.95
CA SER A 139 -21.19 -0.74 -6.98
C SER A 139 -20.73 0.17 -5.82
N VAL A 140 -20.38 -0.40 -4.68
CA VAL A 140 -19.83 0.36 -3.53
C VAL A 140 -18.41 0.87 -3.80
N CYS A 141 -17.70 0.25 -4.74
CA CYS A 141 -16.40 0.74 -5.18
C CYS A 141 -16.48 1.94 -6.13
N ASP A 142 -17.68 2.23 -6.65
CA ASP A 142 -17.90 3.45 -7.43
C ASP A 142 -17.82 4.65 -6.50
N LEU A 143 -17.03 5.64 -6.90
CA LEU A 143 -16.78 6.86 -6.11
C LEU A 143 -18.04 7.71 -5.89
N SER A 144 -19.09 7.46 -6.69
CA SER A 144 -20.39 8.15 -6.58
C SER A 144 -21.29 7.60 -5.46
N GLN A 145 -20.92 6.45 -4.85
CA GLN A 145 -21.73 5.79 -3.82
C GLN A 145 -21.08 5.87 -2.45
N GLU A 146 -21.87 6.09 -1.42
CA GLU A 146 -21.40 6.03 -0.03
C GLU A 146 -21.06 4.58 0.33
N ASP A 147 -19.89 4.38 0.93
CA ASP A 147 -19.48 3.09 1.47
C ASP A 147 -20.15 2.90 2.84
N ASP A 148 -20.95 1.86 2.99
CA ASP A 148 -21.57 1.49 4.26
C ASP A 148 -20.59 0.82 5.25
N GLY A 149 -19.33 0.68 4.86
CA GLY A 149 -18.26 0.05 5.66
C GLY A 149 -18.43 -1.46 5.88
N LYS A 150 -19.47 -2.09 5.31
CA LYS A 150 -19.77 -3.52 5.51
C LYS A 150 -19.38 -4.39 4.32
N THR A 151 -19.37 -3.81 3.14
CA THR A 151 -19.12 -4.51 1.87
C THR A 151 -17.68 -4.47 1.42
N THR A 152 -16.95 -3.43 1.78
CA THR A 152 -15.50 -3.37 1.59
C THR A 152 -14.77 -3.98 2.78
N PHE A 153 -13.68 -4.67 2.52
CA PHE A 153 -12.88 -5.31 3.56
C PHE A 153 -11.38 -5.28 3.22
N ARG A 154 -10.57 -5.43 4.26
CA ARG A 154 -9.12 -5.62 4.11
C ARG A 154 -8.71 -6.90 4.82
N THR A 155 -8.00 -7.77 4.11
CA THR A 155 -7.33 -8.93 4.70
C THR A 155 -5.93 -8.50 5.14
N VAL A 156 -5.73 -8.34 6.45
CA VAL A 156 -4.42 -7.98 7.01
C VAL A 156 -3.91 -9.16 7.83
N PRO A 157 -2.99 -9.98 7.28
CA PRO A 157 -2.44 -11.10 8.03
C PRO A 157 -1.56 -10.61 9.18
N GLN A 158 -1.56 -11.35 10.28
CA GLN A 158 -0.73 -11.06 11.46
C GLN A 158 0.76 -10.96 11.11
N SER A 159 1.23 -11.74 10.14
CA SER A 159 2.59 -11.71 9.63
C SER A 159 3.00 -10.35 9.03
N LEU A 160 2.07 -9.63 8.40
CA LEU A 160 2.33 -8.28 7.91
C LEU A 160 2.52 -7.28 9.07
N LEU A 161 1.68 -7.38 10.08
CA LEU A 161 1.80 -6.55 11.28
C LEU A 161 3.13 -6.79 12.00
N MET A 162 3.58 -8.06 12.06
CA MET A 162 4.89 -8.42 12.57
C MET A 162 6.02 -7.80 11.72
N LEU A 163 5.93 -7.90 10.40
CA LEU A 163 6.94 -7.35 9.51
C LEU A 163 7.10 -5.84 9.69
N THR A 164 6.01 -5.09 9.75
CA THR A 164 6.05 -3.64 9.97
C THR A 164 6.56 -3.28 11.36
N ALA A 165 6.13 -3.99 12.40
CA ALA A 165 6.54 -3.73 13.77
C ALA A 165 8.03 -4.05 14.01
N THR A 166 8.56 -5.12 13.42
CA THR A 166 9.95 -5.54 13.61
C THR A 166 10.94 -4.79 12.72
N SER A 167 10.56 -4.47 11.49
CA SER A 167 11.42 -3.74 10.54
C SER A 167 11.43 -2.22 10.74
N GLY A 168 10.48 -1.69 11.50
CA GLY A 168 10.29 -0.24 11.65
C GLY A 168 9.98 0.46 10.32
N LEU A 169 9.42 -0.27 9.36
CA LEU A 169 8.98 0.29 8.09
C LEU A 169 7.60 0.94 8.26
N PHE A 170 7.45 2.10 7.69
CA PHE A 170 6.22 2.87 7.75
C PHE A 170 5.67 3.09 6.35
N TRP A 171 4.36 3.24 6.29
CA TRP A 171 3.64 3.47 5.04
C TRP A 171 3.87 4.89 4.52
N THR A 172 3.88 5.05 3.21
CA THR A 172 4.01 6.34 2.52
C THR A 172 3.08 6.38 1.32
N GLY A 173 2.71 7.58 0.89
CA GLY A 173 1.97 7.78 -0.36
C GLY A 173 2.71 7.18 -1.54
N MET A 174 2.06 6.30 -2.28
CA MET A 174 2.70 5.46 -3.29
C MET A 174 3.27 6.27 -4.46
N HIS A 175 2.50 7.24 -4.98
CA HIS A 175 2.92 7.95 -6.20
C HIS A 175 4.09 8.88 -5.92
N GLY A 176 4.05 9.65 -4.83
CA GLY A 176 5.14 10.53 -4.42
C GLY A 176 6.44 9.77 -4.13
N ALA A 177 6.34 8.64 -3.41
CA ALA A 177 7.49 7.79 -3.13
C ALA A 177 8.06 7.14 -4.40
N ALA A 178 7.19 6.67 -5.31
CA ALA A 178 7.60 6.08 -6.59
C ALA A 178 8.30 7.10 -7.49
N LEU A 179 7.81 8.33 -7.54
CA LEU A 179 8.44 9.42 -8.27
C LEU A 179 9.82 9.74 -7.69
N SER A 180 9.92 9.91 -6.38
CA SER A 180 11.18 10.19 -5.70
C SER A 180 12.22 9.10 -5.97
N TYR A 181 11.82 7.83 -5.82
CA TYR A 181 12.70 6.70 -6.12
C TYR A 181 13.13 6.67 -7.60
N TRP A 182 12.19 6.91 -8.51
CA TRP A 182 12.47 6.95 -9.95
C TRP A 182 13.52 8.01 -10.30
N MET A 183 13.40 9.19 -9.70
CA MET A 183 14.31 10.32 -9.93
C MET A 183 15.64 10.19 -9.18
N GLY A 184 15.84 9.14 -8.39
CA GLY A 184 17.03 8.96 -7.56
C GLY A 184 17.07 9.86 -6.33
N LEU A 185 15.92 10.46 -5.96
CA LEU A 185 15.77 11.29 -4.78
C LEU A 185 15.52 10.41 -3.53
N PRO A 186 15.80 10.91 -2.33
CA PRO A 186 15.43 10.23 -1.09
C PRO A 186 13.90 10.08 -0.99
N VAL A 187 13.45 8.91 -0.57
CA VAL A 187 12.03 8.68 -0.26
C VAL A 187 11.76 9.09 1.18
N SER A 188 10.91 10.08 1.37
CA SER A 188 10.51 10.56 2.69
C SER A 188 9.24 9.85 3.15
N VAL A 189 9.26 9.37 4.39
CA VAL A 189 8.11 8.74 5.05
C VAL A 189 7.69 9.61 6.21
N VAL A 190 6.45 10.08 6.17
CA VAL A 190 5.86 10.83 7.27
C VAL A 190 5.21 9.86 8.21
N VAL A 191 5.62 9.86 9.47
CA VAL A 191 5.08 9.00 10.51
C VAL A 191 4.31 9.87 11.49
N SER A 192 3.03 9.61 11.66
CA SER A 192 2.23 10.23 12.70
C SER A 192 2.54 9.61 14.08
N GLU A 193 2.25 10.34 15.14
CA GLU A 193 2.39 9.83 16.50
C GLU A 193 1.50 8.59 16.73
N ASP A 194 0.31 8.58 16.12
CA ASP A 194 -0.61 7.44 16.19
C ASP A 194 -0.05 6.19 15.50
N MET A 195 0.63 6.36 14.36
CA MET A 195 1.31 5.23 13.72
C MET A 195 2.42 4.67 14.62
N LEU A 196 3.20 5.53 15.27
CA LEU A 196 4.24 5.10 16.21
C LEU A 196 3.63 4.35 17.39
N ARG A 197 2.56 4.88 17.98
CA ARG A 197 1.83 4.20 19.06
C ARG A 197 1.30 2.85 18.61
N THR A 198 0.70 2.78 17.42
CA THR A 198 0.19 1.52 16.86
C THR A 198 1.31 0.49 16.70
N VAL A 199 2.46 0.88 16.16
CA VAL A 199 3.61 -0.04 16.00
C VAL A 199 4.15 -0.50 17.36
N VAL A 200 4.24 0.38 18.35
CA VAL A 200 4.68 0.02 19.72
C VAL A 200 3.69 -0.97 20.34
N THR A 201 2.39 -0.68 20.28
CA THR A 201 1.34 -1.55 20.81
C THR A 201 1.33 -2.93 20.14
N MET A 202 1.50 -2.97 18.82
CA MET A 202 1.63 -4.22 18.06
C MET A 202 2.84 -5.02 18.54
N ARG A 203 4.00 -4.38 18.68
CA ARG A 203 5.22 -5.01 19.14
C ARG A 203 5.06 -5.61 20.54
N GLU A 204 4.50 -4.86 21.47
CA GLU A 204 4.21 -5.32 22.82
C GLU A 204 3.25 -6.52 22.84
N SER A 205 2.20 -6.48 22.00
CA SER A 205 1.24 -7.56 21.86
C SER A 205 1.87 -8.85 21.30
N LEU A 206 2.78 -8.71 20.32
CA LEU A 206 3.52 -9.81 19.73
C LEU A 206 4.51 -10.41 20.72
N ASP A 207 5.27 -9.59 21.45
CA ASP A 207 6.19 -10.01 22.49
C ASP A 207 5.45 -10.75 23.63
N LYS A 208 4.24 -10.30 23.95
CA LYS A 208 3.37 -10.99 24.91
C LYS A 208 2.89 -12.34 24.38
N ALA A 209 2.42 -12.39 23.15
CA ALA A 209 1.96 -13.62 22.50
C ALA A 209 3.07 -14.67 22.42
N GLN A 210 4.30 -14.27 22.08
CA GLN A 210 5.45 -15.16 22.05
C GLN A 210 5.79 -15.72 23.44
N ARG A 211 5.67 -14.91 24.51
CA ARG A 211 5.96 -15.35 25.88
C ARG A 211 4.87 -16.22 26.47
N THR A 212 3.62 -16.01 26.13
CA THR A 212 2.47 -16.67 26.76
C THR A 212 1.90 -17.80 25.92
N GLY A 213 2.28 -17.93 24.65
CA GLY A 213 1.68 -18.88 23.70
C GLY A 213 0.21 -18.56 23.33
N VAL A 214 -0.33 -17.44 23.83
CA VAL A 214 -1.69 -16.99 23.52
C VAL A 214 -1.63 -16.13 22.27
N PRO A 215 -2.42 -16.43 21.21
CA PRO A 215 -2.46 -15.62 19.99
C PRO A 215 -2.73 -14.16 20.30
N ALA A 216 -1.99 -13.24 19.67
CA ALA A 216 -2.27 -11.81 19.78
C ALA A 216 -3.63 -11.52 19.14
N THR A 217 -4.61 -11.16 19.94
CA THR A 217 -5.87 -10.59 19.47
C THR A 217 -5.59 -9.11 19.15
N LEU A 218 -5.37 -8.82 17.87
CA LEU A 218 -5.38 -7.45 17.40
C LEU A 218 -6.84 -7.04 17.30
N GLY A 219 -7.24 -6.08 18.12
CA GLY A 219 -8.56 -5.48 18.02
C GLY A 219 -8.74 -4.94 16.60
N VAL A 220 -9.85 -5.30 15.99
CA VAL A 220 -10.32 -4.64 14.76
C VAL A 220 -10.51 -3.18 15.16
N VAL A 221 -9.71 -2.28 14.60
CA VAL A 221 -9.99 -0.85 14.69
C VAL A 221 -11.16 -0.62 13.75
N GLU A 222 -12.35 -0.66 14.32
CA GLU A 222 -13.54 -0.12 13.66
C GLU A 222 -13.33 1.39 13.56
N GLY A 223 -13.11 1.88 12.34
CA GLY A 223 -13.02 3.29 12.00
C GLY A 223 -14.03 3.62 10.96
#